data_a92aad19ab712d7ff08642034000c444
#
_entry.id   a92aad19ab712d7ff08642034000c444
#
_cell.length_a   1.000
_cell.length_b   1.000
_cell.length_c   1.000
_cell.angle_alpha   90.00
_cell.angle_beta   90.00
_cell.angle_gamma   90.00
#
_symmetry.space_group_name_H-M   'P 1'
#
loop_
_entity.id
_entity.type
_entity.pdbx_description
1 polymer ?
#
loop_
_entity_poly.entity_id
_entity_poly.type
_entity_poly.pdbx_seq_one_letter_code
_entity_poly.pdbx_strand_id
1 'polypeptide(L)'
;DAREFPKEEADALRNFSGYSIGKWSDTDNDGTYDMLEVETRYMQGPRLFDSTGIPVHKDNQTIVKEKLFLDKADRNILRNEITTIDNALTRPWTVNRFYRRVVDKPIYEEYNCTEDNRWITIGDKLYLLDGEGYVMPIQKDQPPPDPKYLQKYFKQPTQ
;
A
#
# COMPACT_ATOMS: atom_id res chain seq x y z
N ASP A 1 -20.08 7.88 9.92
CA ASP A 1 -20.58 6.84 9.05
C ASP A 1 -21.56 5.96 9.83
N ALA A 2 -22.75 5.73 9.31
CA ALA A 2 -23.79 4.93 9.97
C ALA A 2 -23.72 3.44 9.55
N ARG A 3 -22.75 3.06 8.75
CA ARG A 3 -22.56 1.67 8.31
C ARG A 3 -22.00 0.82 9.46
N GLU A 4 -22.36 -0.44 9.44
CA GLU A 4 -21.81 -1.47 10.30
C GLU A 4 -20.97 -2.46 9.47
N PHE A 5 -20.04 -3.13 10.12
CA PHE A 5 -19.33 -4.21 9.45
C PHE A 5 -20.29 -5.36 9.14
N PRO A 6 -20.16 -5.97 7.94
CA PRO A 6 -20.89 -7.19 7.64
C PRO A 6 -20.66 -8.23 8.74
N LYS A 7 -21.72 -8.93 9.14
CA LYS A 7 -21.62 -9.96 10.20
C LYS A 7 -20.82 -11.16 9.77
N GLU A 8 -20.86 -11.46 8.47
CA GLU A 8 -20.10 -12.55 7.88
C GLU A 8 -19.13 -11.99 6.84
N GLU A 9 -17.94 -12.55 6.79
CA GLU A 9 -16.91 -12.18 5.82
C GLU A 9 -17.39 -12.39 4.37
N ALA A 10 -18.28 -13.37 4.17
CA ALA A 10 -18.85 -13.66 2.85
C ALA A 10 -19.69 -12.50 2.28
N ASP A 11 -20.26 -11.67 3.15
CA ASP A 11 -21.06 -10.50 2.76
C ASP A 11 -20.20 -9.26 2.50
N ALA A 12 -18.92 -9.29 2.89
CA ALA A 12 -17.98 -8.24 2.56
C ALA A 12 -17.50 -8.43 1.12
N LEU A 13 -17.56 -7.37 0.30
CA LEU A 13 -16.90 -7.37 -1.01
C LEU A 13 -15.40 -7.56 -0.78
N ARG A 14 -14.91 -8.77 -1.04
CA ARG A 14 -13.50 -9.10 -0.90
C ARG A 14 -12.68 -8.31 -1.91
N ASN A 15 -11.85 -7.44 -1.42
CA ASN A 15 -10.86 -6.74 -2.21
C ASN A 15 -9.54 -6.61 -1.43
N PHE A 16 -8.48 -6.24 -2.12
CA PHE A 16 -7.17 -6.09 -1.50
C PHE A 16 -7.12 -4.95 -0.46
N SER A 17 -7.97 -3.95 -0.60
CA SER A 17 -8.03 -2.79 0.31
C SER A 17 -8.87 -3.04 1.56
N GLY A 18 -9.66 -4.12 1.59
CA GLY A 18 -10.58 -4.41 2.68
C GLY A 18 -11.81 -3.51 2.70
N TYR A 19 -12.54 -3.57 3.81
CA TYR A 19 -13.73 -2.77 4.07
C TYR A 19 -13.47 -1.85 5.24
N SER A 20 -13.60 -0.53 5.03
CA SER A 20 -13.28 0.49 6.03
C SER A 20 -14.53 1.23 6.50
N ILE A 21 -14.62 1.47 7.80
CA ILE A 21 -15.63 2.32 8.42
C ILE A 21 -14.92 3.40 9.21
N GLY A 22 -15.33 4.66 8.98
CA GLY A 22 -14.79 5.81 9.67
C GLY A 22 -15.82 6.48 10.59
N LYS A 23 -15.38 6.96 11.74
CA LYS A 23 -16.15 7.72 12.69
C LYS A 23 -15.39 8.97 13.12
N TRP A 24 -16.05 10.12 13.06
CA TRP A 24 -15.51 11.34 13.64
C TRP A 24 -15.73 11.38 15.15
N SER A 25 -14.74 11.81 15.89
CA SER A 25 -14.77 12.02 17.34
C SER A 25 -14.30 13.43 17.70
N ASP A 26 -14.86 13.94 18.78
CA ASP A 26 -14.47 15.16 19.45
C ASP A 26 -13.69 14.74 20.69
N THR A 27 -12.35 14.90 20.67
CA THR A 27 -11.48 14.32 21.71
C THR A 27 -11.34 15.21 22.94
N ASP A 28 -11.65 16.51 22.83
CA ASP A 28 -11.55 17.47 23.92
C ASP A 28 -12.93 18.01 24.39
N ASN A 29 -14.01 17.52 23.79
CA ASN A 29 -15.40 17.87 24.08
C ASN A 29 -15.72 19.37 23.92
N ASP A 30 -15.09 20.01 22.92
CA ASP A 30 -15.34 21.42 22.59
C ASP A 30 -16.51 21.63 21.63
N GLY A 31 -17.13 20.54 21.16
CA GLY A 31 -18.22 20.53 20.18
C GLY A 31 -17.73 20.46 18.73
N THR A 32 -16.44 20.36 18.52
CA THR A 32 -15.82 20.27 17.17
C THR A 32 -15.16 18.90 16.99
N TYR A 33 -15.47 18.23 15.89
CA TYR A 33 -14.78 16.97 15.57
C TYR A 33 -13.34 17.24 15.16
N ASP A 34 -12.39 16.61 15.85
CA ASP A 34 -10.96 16.82 15.67
C ASP A 34 -10.17 15.57 15.30
N MET A 35 -10.80 14.38 15.38
CA MET A 35 -10.19 13.10 15.04
C MET A 35 -11.11 12.26 14.16
N LEU A 36 -10.55 11.63 13.13
CA LEU A 36 -11.19 10.58 12.35
C LEU A 36 -10.61 9.22 12.77
N GLU A 37 -11.44 8.37 13.35
CA GLU A 37 -11.11 6.99 13.67
C GLU A 37 -11.61 6.09 12.55
N VAL A 38 -10.72 5.28 11.98
CA VAL A 38 -11.04 4.33 10.89
C VAL A 38 -10.68 2.93 11.34
N GLU A 39 -11.57 1.99 11.06
CA GLU A 39 -11.28 0.57 11.21
C GLU A 39 -11.48 -0.12 9.87
N THR A 40 -10.47 -0.92 9.46
CA THR A 40 -10.46 -1.68 8.21
C THR A 40 -10.37 -3.16 8.53
N ARG A 41 -11.25 -3.95 7.91
CA ARG A 41 -11.33 -5.42 8.02
C ARG A 41 -11.44 -6.07 6.64
N TYR A 42 -11.38 -7.37 6.59
CA TYR A 42 -11.62 -8.20 5.39
C TYR A 42 -10.64 -7.91 4.24
N MET A 43 -9.40 -7.54 4.57
CA MET A 43 -8.34 -7.41 3.60
C MET A 43 -7.93 -8.79 3.09
N GLN A 44 -7.76 -8.91 1.77
CA GLN A 44 -7.37 -10.18 1.16
C GLN A 44 -5.84 -10.36 1.17
N GLY A 45 -5.35 -11.29 2.03
CA GLY A 45 -3.95 -11.71 2.05
C GLY A 45 -3.67 -12.84 1.04
N PRO A 46 -2.42 -13.38 1.01
CA PRO A 46 -1.25 -13.06 1.86
C PRO A 46 -0.24 -12.09 1.22
N ARG A 47 -0.48 -11.52 0.07
CA ARG A 47 0.53 -10.78 -0.71
C ARG A 47 0.46 -9.26 -0.54
N LEU A 48 -0.49 -8.79 0.23
CA LEU A 48 -0.70 -7.38 0.45
C LEU A 48 0.12 -6.91 1.67
N PHE A 49 0.62 -5.69 1.58
CA PHE A 49 1.18 -4.98 2.72
C PHE A 49 0.13 -3.97 3.18
N ASP A 50 -0.11 -3.91 4.49
CA ASP A 50 -0.91 -2.85 5.07
C ASP A 50 -0.14 -1.51 5.07
N SER A 51 -0.78 -0.45 5.53
CA SER A 51 -0.17 0.88 5.59
C SER A 51 1.00 1.01 6.57
N THR A 52 1.26 -0.01 7.39
CA THR A 52 2.43 -0.08 8.28
C THR A 52 3.63 -0.79 7.65
N GLY A 53 3.44 -1.45 6.51
CA GLY A 53 4.45 -2.25 5.81
C GLY A 53 4.49 -3.72 6.26
N ILE A 54 3.53 -4.17 7.07
CA ILE A 54 3.42 -5.58 7.49
C ILE A 54 2.64 -6.35 6.42
N PRO A 55 3.11 -7.55 6.00
CA PRO A 55 2.34 -8.40 5.11
C PRO A 55 1.03 -8.84 5.76
N VAL A 56 -0.07 -8.70 5.04
CA VAL A 56 -1.39 -9.17 5.51
C VAL A 56 -1.39 -10.69 5.61
N HIS A 57 -1.83 -11.21 6.74
CA HIS A 57 -1.89 -12.65 6.98
C HIS A 57 -2.92 -13.34 6.09
N LYS A 58 -2.64 -14.58 5.71
CA LYS A 58 -3.45 -15.34 4.74
C LYS A 58 -4.85 -15.74 5.22
N ASP A 59 -5.13 -15.64 6.52
CA ASP A 59 -6.43 -15.97 7.08
C ASP A 59 -7.48 -14.85 6.96
N ASN A 60 -7.08 -13.70 6.40
CA ASN A 60 -7.92 -12.52 6.18
C ASN A 60 -8.52 -11.91 7.47
N GLN A 61 -7.93 -12.21 8.63
CA GLN A 61 -8.42 -11.74 9.93
C GLN A 61 -7.71 -10.49 10.45
N THR A 62 -6.79 -9.95 9.66
CA THR A 62 -6.09 -8.72 10.01
C THR A 62 -7.07 -7.55 10.15
N ILE A 63 -6.94 -6.81 11.25
CA ILE A 63 -7.70 -5.57 11.50
C ILE A 63 -6.71 -4.43 11.56
N VAL A 64 -6.97 -3.36 10.82
CA VAL A 64 -6.21 -2.11 10.90
C VAL A 64 -7.08 -1.02 11.49
N LYS A 65 -6.57 -0.34 12.51
CA LYS A 65 -7.19 0.84 13.12
C LYS A 65 -6.31 2.04 12.89
N GLU A 66 -6.92 3.12 12.42
CA GLU A 66 -6.22 4.37 12.14
C GLU A 66 -6.88 5.52 12.89
N LYS A 67 -6.04 6.43 13.41
CA LYS A 67 -6.47 7.70 13.99
C LYS A 67 -5.81 8.84 13.23
N LEU A 68 -6.62 9.60 12.52
CA LEU A 68 -6.17 10.74 11.75
C LEU A 68 -6.59 12.03 12.43
N PHE A 69 -5.61 12.88 12.75
CA PHE A 69 -5.85 14.17 13.41
C PHE A 69 -4.78 15.18 13.04
N LEU A 70 -5.10 16.47 13.12
CA LEU A 70 -4.14 17.52 12.91
C LEU A 70 -3.29 17.72 14.17
N ASP A 71 -1.98 17.87 13.97
CA ASP A 71 -1.05 18.17 15.06
C ASP A 71 -1.47 19.47 15.76
N LYS A 72 -1.48 19.46 17.12
CA LYS A 72 -1.91 20.63 17.91
C LYS A 72 -0.94 21.80 17.82
N ALA A 73 0.37 21.52 17.62
CA ALA A 73 1.40 22.56 17.52
C ALA A 73 1.56 23.10 16.09
N ASP A 74 1.38 22.26 15.07
CA ASP A 74 1.44 22.68 13.66
C ASP A 74 0.28 22.06 12.86
N ARG A 75 -0.78 22.82 12.64
CA ARG A 75 -1.97 22.36 11.91
C ARG A 75 -1.73 22.06 10.41
N ASN A 76 -0.52 22.28 9.91
CA ASN A 76 -0.11 21.81 8.58
C ASN A 76 0.41 20.37 8.60
N ILE A 77 0.45 19.74 9.76
CA ILE A 77 0.82 18.33 9.91
C ILE A 77 -0.42 17.51 10.21
N LEU A 78 -0.72 16.57 9.34
CA LEU A 78 -1.67 15.49 9.60
C LEU A 78 -0.92 14.32 10.24
N ARG A 79 -1.37 13.89 11.41
CA ARG A 79 -0.91 12.68 12.09
C ARG A 79 -1.81 11.51 11.71
N ASN A 80 -1.20 10.35 11.52
CA ASN A 80 -1.89 9.07 11.38
C ASN A 80 -1.23 8.03 12.28
N GLU A 81 -1.92 7.65 13.35
CA GLU A 81 -1.55 6.53 14.19
C GLU A 81 -2.23 5.27 13.65
N ILE A 82 -1.42 4.30 13.19
CA ILE A 82 -1.90 3.09 12.53
C ILE A 82 -1.57 1.90 13.42
N THR A 83 -2.59 1.15 13.84
CA THR A 83 -2.44 -0.06 14.67
C THR A 83 -2.93 -1.27 13.90
N THR A 84 -2.02 -2.21 13.62
CA THR A 84 -2.34 -3.51 13.02
C THR A 84 -2.51 -4.55 14.11
N ILE A 85 -3.63 -5.27 14.06
CA ILE A 85 -3.99 -6.37 14.94
C ILE A 85 -4.10 -7.62 14.08
N ASP A 86 -3.29 -8.63 14.40
CA ASP A 86 -3.27 -9.88 13.65
C ASP A 86 -2.91 -11.02 14.60
N ASN A 87 -3.47 -12.21 14.40
CA ASN A 87 -3.21 -13.38 15.23
C ASN A 87 -1.79 -13.96 15.02
N ALA A 88 -1.09 -13.59 13.95
CA ALA A 88 0.32 -13.91 13.74
C ALA A 88 1.27 -12.98 14.52
N LEU A 89 0.76 -11.88 15.05
CA LEU A 89 1.54 -10.95 15.88
C LEU A 89 1.38 -11.30 17.37
N THR A 90 2.46 -11.25 18.14
CA THR A 90 2.44 -11.45 19.59
C THR A 90 1.75 -10.31 20.35
N ARG A 91 1.62 -9.15 19.72
CA ARG A 91 0.93 -7.95 20.22
C ARG A 91 0.52 -7.05 19.05
N PRO A 92 -0.46 -6.17 19.22
CA PRO A 92 -0.76 -5.15 18.23
C PRO A 92 0.47 -4.32 17.87
N TRP A 93 0.63 -4.02 16.60
CA TRP A 93 1.74 -3.23 16.06
C TRP A 93 1.26 -1.83 15.72
N THR A 94 1.84 -0.80 16.36
CA THR A 94 1.46 0.59 16.14
C THR A 94 2.61 1.37 15.50
N VAL A 95 2.28 2.12 14.45
CA VAL A 95 3.18 3.01 13.72
C VAL A 95 2.56 4.41 13.65
N ASN A 96 3.37 5.44 13.89
CA ASN A 96 2.97 6.83 13.75
C ASN A 96 3.53 7.40 12.45
N ARG A 97 2.65 7.87 11.57
CA ARG A 97 3.00 8.59 10.35
C ARG A 97 2.58 10.04 10.44
N PHE A 98 3.24 10.88 9.68
CA PHE A 98 2.84 12.29 9.55
C PHE A 98 2.97 12.72 8.10
N TYR A 99 2.09 13.62 7.71
CA TYR A 99 2.03 14.20 6.37
C TYR A 99 2.00 15.72 6.50
N ARG A 100 2.88 16.41 5.77
CA ARG A 100 2.89 17.87 5.73
C ARG A 100 2.00 18.37 4.61
N ARG A 101 1.16 19.36 4.91
CA ARG A 101 0.33 20.04 3.91
C ARG A 101 1.23 20.67 2.84
N VAL A 102 0.97 20.37 1.58
CA VAL A 102 1.58 21.04 0.44
C VAL A 102 0.84 22.35 0.22
N VAL A 103 1.58 23.48 0.22
CA VAL A 103 1.01 24.82 0.09
C VAL A 103 0.79 25.18 -1.38
N ASP A 104 1.67 24.72 -2.26
CA ASP A 104 1.56 24.90 -3.70
C ASP A 104 0.49 23.95 -4.27
N LYS A 105 -0.09 24.32 -5.43
CA LYS A 105 -1.06 23.45 -6.10
C LYS A 105 -0.44 22.10 -6.33
N PRO A 106 -0.94 21.02 -5.70
CA PRO A 106 -0.38 19.71 -5.91
C PRO A 106 -0.62 19.30 -7.37
N ILE A 107 0.43 18.93 -8.06
CA ILE A 107 0.31 18.22 -9.33
C ILE A 107 -0.01 16.77 -8.95
N TYR A 108 -1.23 16.33 -9.25
CA TYR A 108 -1.55 14.91 -9.15
C TYR A 108 -0.98 14.23 -10.39
N GLU A 109 0.17 13.59 -10.22
CA GLU A 109 0.65 12.65 -11.22
C GLU A 109 -0.08 11.33 -11.00
N GLU A 110 -0.82 10.92 -11.99
CA GLU A 110 -1.42 9.58 -11.99
C GLU A 110 -0.29 8.56 -12.19
N TYR A 111 0.04 7.84 -11.12
CA TYR A 111 1.01 6.78 -11.20
C TYR A 111 0.34 5.51 -11.71
N ASN A 112 0.48 5.26 -13.01
CA ASN A 112 -0.03 4.03 -13.62
C ASN A 112 1.02 2.93 -13.54
N CYS A 113 0.92 2.06 -12.53
CA CYS A 113 1.82 0.93 -12.34
C CYS A 113 1.83 -0.06 -13.53
N THR A 114 0.84 -0.01 -14.41
CA THR A 114 0.77 -0.91 -15.57
C THR A 114 1.67 -0.46 -16.71
N GLU A 115 2.05 0.81 -16.76
CA GLU A 115 2.99 1.34 -17.76
C GLU A 115 4.45 1.09 -17.37
N ASP A 116 4.73 0.83 -16.11
CA ASP A 116 6.05 0.45 -15.59
C ASP A 116 6.28 -1.08 -15.71
N ASN A 117 5.74 -1.67 -16.77
CA ASN A 117 5.85 -3.10 -17.02
C ASN A 117 7.25 -3.45 -17.50
N ARG A 118 8.13 -3.74 -16.54
CA ARG A 118 9.54 -4.14 -16.77
C ARG A 118 9.70 -5.59 -17.21
N TRP A 119 8.61 -6.24 -17.58
CA TRP A 119 8.64 -7.60 -18.06
C TRP A 119 8.90 -7.64 -19.58
N ILE A 120 9.86 -8.44 -19.99
CA ILE A 120 10.13 -8.68 -21.41
C ILE A 120 10.15 -10.17 -21.70
N THR A 121 9.66 -10.55 -22.87
CA THR A 121 9.74 -11.93 -23.35
C THR A 121 10.89 -12.06 -24.34
N ILE A 122 11.81 -12.95 -24.07
CA ILE A 122 12.95 -13.28 -24.93
C ILE A 122 12.85 -14.75 -25.31
N GLY A 123 12.53 -15.02 -26.57
CA GLY A 123 12.16 -16.38 -27.01
C GLY A 123 10.83 -16.79 -26.38
N ASP A 124 10.85 -17.88 -25.63
CA ASP A 124 9.71 -18.44 -24.88
C ASP A 124 9.75 -18.13 -23.39
N LYS A 125 10.71 -17.32 -22.94
CA LYS A 125 10.97 -17.05 -21.51
C LYS A 125 10.71 -15.60 -21.15
N LEU A 126 10.13 -15.42 -19.97
CA LEU A 126 9.87 -14.11 -19.38
C LEU A 126 11.09 -13.68 -18.53
N TYR A 127 11.47 -12.41 -18.63
CA TYR A 127 12.55 -11.77 -17.88
C TYR A 127 12.06 -10.45 -17.29
N LEU A 128 12.80 -9.95 -16.30
CA LEU A 128 12.58 -8.65 -15.69
C LEU A 128 13.67 -7.67 -16.15
N LEU A 129 13.31 -6.40 -16.36
CA LEU A 129 14.29 -5.33 -16.50
C LEU A 129 14.50 -4.67 -15.13
N ASP A 130 15.76 -4.43 -14.76
CA ASP A 130 16.09 -3.63 -13.59
C ASP A 130 15.88 -2.13 -13.85
N GLY A 131 16.20 -1.27 -12.86
CA GLY A 131 16.02 0.19 -12.96
C GLY A 131 16.88 0.84 -14.04
N GLU A 132 17.95 0.18 -14.49
CA GLU A 132 18.88 0.64 -15.51
C GLU A 132 18.60 0.03 -16.89
N GLY A 133 17.64 -0.92 -16.96
CA GLY A 133 17.25 -1.60 -18.19
C GLY A 133 17.99 -2.89 -18.47
N TYR A 134 18.74 -3.43 -17.50
CA TYR A 134 19.38 -4.73 -17.66
C TYR A 134 18.38 -5.86 -17.47
N VAL A 135 18.55 -6.90 -18.29
CA VAL A 135 17.67 -8.07 -18.27
C VAL A 135 18.10 -9.03 -17.17
N MET A 136 17.17 -9.34 -16.26
CA MET A 136 17.39 -10.23 -15.13
C MET A 136 16.49 -11.47 -15.20
N PRO A 137 17.00 -12.67 -14.84
CA PRO A 137 16.18 -13.85 -14.65
C PRO A 137 15.16 -13.65 -13.52
N ILE A 138 13.95 -14.19 -13.67
CA ILE A 138 12.90 -14.17 -12.64
C ILE A 138 12.90 -15.40 -11.74
N GLN A 139 13.53 -16.47 -12.18
CA GLN A 139 13.66 -17.72 -11.42
C GLN A 139 15.13 -18.01 -11.12
N LYS A 140 15.39 -18.61 -9.96
CA LYS A 140 16.73 -18.90 -9.48
C LYS A 140 17.57 -19.72 -10.47
N ASP A 141 16.93 -20.66 -11.15
CA ASP A 141 17.60 -21.58 -12.08
C ASP A 141 17.36 -21.19 -13.55
N GLN A 142 16.84 -20.01 -13.80
CA GLN A 142 16.63 -19.51 -15.16
C GLN A 142 17.98 -19.07 -15.74
N PRO A 143 18.38 -19.59 -16.92
CA PRO A 143 19.59 -19.14 -17.56
C PRO A 143 19.51 -17.67 -17.95
N PRO A 144 20.64 -16.94 -17.99
CA PRO A 144 20.66 -15.59 -18.53
C PRO A 144 20.16 -15.58 -19.98
N PRO A 145 19.61 -14.46 -20.45
CA PRO A 145 19.14 -14.37 -21.83
C PRO A 145 20.33 -14.48 -22.82
N ASP A 146 20.06 -15.05 -24.00
CA ASP A 146 21.05 -15.12 -25.08
C ASP A 146 21.49 -13.69 -25.47
N PRO A 147 22.79 -13.38 -25.45
CA PRO A 147 23.32 -12.05 -25.75
C PRO A 147 22.84 -11.42 -27.06
N LYS A 148 22.47 -12.23 -28.06
CA LYS A 148 21.91 -11.72 -29.32
C LYS A 148 20.61 -10.94 -29.15
N TYR A 149 19.83 -11.20 -28.07
CA TYR A 149 18.60 -10.50 -27.78
C TYR A 149 18.82 -9.24 -26.93
N LEU A 150 19.95 -9.13 -26.22
CA LEU A 150 20.26 -7.99 -25.37
C LEU A 150 20.43 -6.70 -26.17
N GLN A 151 21.02 -6.78 -27.36
CA GLN A 151 21.24 -5.62 -28.24
C GLN A 151 19.95 -4.89 -28.63
N LYS A 152 18.81 -5.56 -28.59
CA LYS A 152 17.51 -4.96 -28.92
C LYS A 152 16.98 -4.03 -27.84
N TYR A 153 17.38 -4.23 -26.59
CA TYR A 153 16.85 -3.53 -25.42
C TYR A 153 17.83 -2.51 -24.84
N PHE A 154 19.11 -2.58 -25.22
CA PHE A 154 20.06 -1.52 -24.87
C PHE A 154 19.85 -0.33 -25.81
N LYS A 155 19.38 0.80 -25.26
CA LYS A 155 19.56 2.09 -25.92
C LYS A 155 21.06 2.37 -25.93
N GLN A 156 21.70 2.35 -27.09
CA GLN A 156 23.06 2.87 -27.22
C GLN A 156 23.03 4.33 -26.76
N PRO A 157 23.99 4.77 -25.91
CA PRO A 157 24.11 6.18 -25.61
C PRO A 157 24.29 6.91 -26.93
N THR A 158 23.38 7.84 -27.22
CA THR A 158 23.53 8.78 -28.34
C THR A 158 24.82 9.58 -28.09
N GLN A 159 25.81 9.39 -28.97
CA GLN A 159 27.01 10.20 -29.04
C GLN A 159 26.67 11.66 -29.28
#